data_4a681130ceb8eaa7185764772833a0bc
#
_entry.id   4a681130ceb8eaa7185764772833a0bc
#
_cell.length_a   1.000
_cell.length_b   1.000
_cell.length_c   1.000
_cell.angle_alpha   90.00
_cell.angle_beta   90.00
_cell.angle_gamma   90.00
#
_symmetry.space_group_name_H-M   'P 1'
#
loop_
_entity.id
_entity.type
_entity.pdbx_description
1 polymer ?
#
loop_
_entity_poly.entity_id
_entity_poly.type
_entity_poly.pdbx_seq_one_letter_code
_entity_poly.pdbx_strand_id
1 'polypeptide(L)'
;EMTSSLVGSEMCIRDRSSYHLVDNGSYKYLVMNIDMGAVVSNSSSASNDDMRWFEQVLKDHPNNPTVVVSHDIFKCSDSRPNEISLDDDSGYNGEAGDDEGAGSKIWNIVKRYNQVFMMYSGHNHGSGQMTLTNDAGNPVLGLLSDYQFAYNGGNAFFQYVGMDEANNKITMRTYSPYSASLPAAERSFFDVNSLTGVGNTYDGSFDFAKRFAGYEHSSGYDTQQSVISLVRGIGALNGQTPASEVRQLYTALAALPDNVKAQFGDPSDSGSLAGRLAAAYNAAFPKPEQPDTKPGAGNQTGSQGGHQGGQSGSQQGQKGDGHGKGQTNAGPEAMASTGADVAPIVVIAMMTILLAGVLVLIKREHHLSH
;
A
#
# COMPACT_ATOMS: atom_id res chain seq x y z
N GLU A 1 22.00 -11.21 -4.55
CA GLU A 1 21.72 -10.02 -5.40
C GLU A 1 20.21 -9.92 -5.56
N MET A 2 19.57 -9.11 -4.71
CA MET A 2 18.18 -8.72 -4.97
C MET A 2 18.22 -7.49 -5.86
N THR A 3 18.11 -7.68 -7.16
CA THR A 3 17.84 -6.61 -8.10
C THR A 3 16.38 -6.20 -7.93
N SER A 4 16.13 -5.20 -7.08
CA SER A 4 14.86 -4.48 -7.09
C SER A 4 14.81 -3.72 -8.40
N SER A 5 14.12 -4.27 -9.39
CA SER A 5 13.77 -3.57 -10.61
C SER A 5 12.67 -2.56 -10.29
N LEU A 6 13.04 -1.42 -9.75
CA LEU A 6 12.23 -0.20 -9.84
C LEU A 6 12.39 0.32 -11.27
N VAL A 7 11.57 -0.19 -12.17
CA VAL A 7 11.50 0.30 -13.55
C VAL A 7 11.06 1.76 -13.49
N GLY A 8 11.95 2.68 -13.87
CA GLY A 8 11.65 4.09 -14.04
C GLY A 8 11.88 5.01 -12.84
N SER A 9 12.78 4.69 -11.90
CA SER A 9 13.17 5.64 -10.86
C SER A 9 14.47 6.36 -11.20
N GLU A 10 14.45 7.68 -11.22
CA GLU A 10 15.65 8.52 -11.17
C GLU A 10 15.96 8.86 -9.72
N MET A 11 17.23 8.74 -9.33
CA MET A 11 17.69 9.08 -7.98
C MET A 11 18.84 10.08 -8.08
N CYS A 12 18.73 11.17 -7.32
CA CYS A 12 19.80 12.12 -7.12
C CYS A 12 20.16 12.21 -5.64
N ILE A 13 21.42 12.08 -5.32
CA ILE A 13 21.94 12.12 -3.94
C ILE A 13 22.88 13.31 -3.82
N ARG A 14 22.64 14.12 -2.78
CA ARG A 14 23.56 15.16 -2.33
C ARG A 14 23.89 14.91 -0.86
N ASP A 15 25.12 14.51 -0.59
CA ASP A 15 25.60 14.16 0.75
C ASP A 15 24.61 13.23 1.49
N ARG A 16 23.69 13.78 2.28
CA ARG A 16 22.71 13.05 3.07
C ARG A 16 21.28 13.26 2.61
N SER A 17 21.01 14.37 1.91
CA SER A 17 19.69 14.63 1.30
C SER A 17 19.60 13.95 -0.07
N SER A 18 18.40 13.52 -0.45
CA SER A 18 18.17 12.83 -1.72
C SER A 18 16.76 13.05 -2.23
N TYR A 19 16.54 12.83 -3.53
CA TYR A 19 15.21 12.67 -4.07
C TYR A 19 15.11 11.47 -5.01
N HIS A 20 13.90 10.97 -5.18
CA HIS A 20 13.56 9.89 -6.08
C HIS A 20 12.32 10.26 -6.88
N LEU A 21 12.33 9.96 -8.17
CA LEU A 21 11.13 9.96 -8.99
C LEU A 21 10.57 8.54 -9.07
N VAL A 22 9.34 8.36 -8.60
CA VAL A 22 8.65 7.08 -8.54
C VAL A 22 7.45 7.11 -9.48
N ASP A 23 7.48 6.30 -10.52
CA ASP A 23 6.38 6.18 -11.49
C ASP A 23 5.34 5.17 -10.96
N ASN A 24 4.09 5.61 -10.75
CA ASN A 24 2.99 4.74 -10.33
C ASN A 24 2.04 4.36 -11.50
N GLY A 25 2.40 4.71 -12.71
CA GLY A 25 1.58 4.52 -13.90
C GLY A 25 0.64 5.69 -14.22
N SER A 26 0.26 6.52 -13.25
CA SER A 26 -0.50 7.76 -13.48
C SER A 26 0.40 8.99 -13.49
N TYR A 27 1.22 9.12 -12.46
CA TYR A 27 2.11 10.26 -12.26
C TYR A 27 3.51 9.77 -11.86
N LYS A 28 4.51 10.63 -12.09
CA LYS A 28 5.83 10.47 -11.48
C LYS A 28 5.87 11.26 -10.19
N TYR A 29 5.78 10.56 -9.07
CA TYR A 29 5.87 11.16 -7.74
C TYR A 29 7.32 11.53 -7.42
N LEU A 30 7.52 12.73 -6.91
CA LEU A 30 8.78 13.17 -6.34
C LEU A 30 8.77 12.86 -4.84
N VAL A 31 9.66 11.99 -4.39
CA VAL A 31 9.88 11.71 -2.96
C VAL A 31 11.20 12.34 -2.55
N MET A 32 11.14 13.34 -1.69
CA MET A 32 12.29 14.07 -1.20
C MET A 32 12.62 13.67 0.23
N ASN A 33 13.86 13.32 0.49
CA ASN A 33 14.39 13.08 1.83
C ASN A 33 15.38 14.19 2.19
N ILE A 34 15.05 14.97 3.21
CA ILE A 34 15.85 16.10 3.66
C ILE A 34 16.58 15.73 4.95
N ASP A 35 17.90 15.79 4.93
CA ASP A 35 18.71 15.56 6.11
C ASP A 35 18.46 16.63 7.18
N MET A 36 18.23 16.19 8.40
CA MET A 36 17.98 17.09 9.51
C MET A 36 19.16 18.01 9.80
N GLY A 37 20.38 17.52 9.65
CA GLY A 37 21.58 18.34 9.82
C GLY A 37 21.60 19.55 8.87
N ALA A 38 20.97 19.41 7.69
CA ALA A 38 20.81 20.51 6.75
C ALA A 38 19.79 21.57 7.24
N VAL A 39 18.80 21.14 8.00
CA VAL A 39 17.70 22.01 8.46
C VAL A 39 18.06 22.78 9.74
N VAL A 40 18.70 22.12 10.70
CA VAL A 40 19.01 22.69 12.02
C VAL A 40 20.35 23.39 12.14
N SER A 41 21.26 23.14 11.21
CA SER A 41 22.58 23.78 11.25
C SER A 41 22.49 25.28 10.94
N ASN A 42 22.80 26.11 11.91
CA ASN A 42 23.00 27.54 11.75
C ASN A 42 24.39 27.91 11.22
N SER A 43 25.24 26.92 10.92
CA SER A 43 26.53 27.15 10.31
C SER A 43 26.34 27.70 8.89
N SER A 44 26.82 28.86 8.68
CA SER A 44 26.51 29.85 7.64
C SER A 44 26.77 29.44 6.17
N SER A 45 27.26 28.25 5.87
CA SER A 45 27.56 27.87 4.49
C SER A 45 26.92 26.56 4.05
N ALA A 46 26.99 25.49 4.83
CA ALA A 46 26.52 24.17 4.39
C ALA A 46 24.99 24.02 4.47
N SER A 47 24.36 24.49 5.56
CA SER A 47 22.92 24.38 5.74
C SER A 47 22.10 25.22 4.74
N ASN A 48 22.61 26.41 4.40
CA ASN A 48 21.99 27.23 3.37
C ASN A 48 22.06 26.60 1.97
N ASP A 49 23.08 25.80 1.69
CA ASP A 49 23.22 25.13 0.39
C ASP A 49 22.26 23.96 0.24
N ASP A 50 22.01 23.20 1.31
CA ASP A 50 21.09 22.07 1.26
C ASP A 50 19.62 22.54 1.21
N MET A 51 19.26 23.58 1.95
CA MET A 51 17.91 24.16 1.86
C MET A 51 17.69 24.85 0.51
N ARG A 52 18.74 25.46 -0.09
CA ARG A 52 18.67 25.98 -1.46
C ARG A 52 18.54 24.86 -2.48
N TRP A 53 19.26 23.75 -2.30
CA TRP A 53 19.12 22.58 -3.14
C TRP A 53 17.70 21.99 -3.03
N PHE A 54 17.16 21.84 -1.82
CA PHE A 54 15.79 21.40 -1.59
C PHE A 54 14.78 22.25 -2.38
N GLU A 55 14.88 23.57 -2.24
CA GLU A 55 14.01 24.49 -2.97
C GLU A 55 14.24 24.41 -4.48
N GLN A 56 15.50 24.22 -4.93
CA GLN A 56 15.82 24.10 -6.35
C GLN A 56 15.20 22.84 -6.97
N VAL A 57 15.28 21.70 -6.27
CA VAL A 57 14.62 20.46 -6.73
C VAL A 57 13.10 20.65 -6.89
N LEU A 58 12.44 21.35 -5.95
CA LEU A 58 11.02 21.68 -6.09
C LEU A 58 10.73 22.55 -7.31
N LYS A 59 11.63 23.50 -7.63
CA LYS A 59 11.52 24.34 -8.83
C LYS A 59 11.73 23.56 -10.12
N ASP A 60 12.64 22.60 -10.12
CA ASP A 60 12.97 21.77 -11.28
C ASP A 60 11.90 20.73 -11.59
N HIS A 61 11.07 20.37 -10.58
CA HIS A 61 10.02 19.37 -10.68
C HIS A 61 8.60 19.93 -10.36
N PRO A 62 8.15 21.02 -11.02
CA PRO A 62 6.93 21.72 -10.63
C PRO A 62 5.65 20.93 -10.86
N ASN A 63 5.68 19.93 -11.74
CA ASN A 63 4.54 19.12 -12.16
C ASN A 63 4.59 17.68 -11.61
N ASN A 64 5.44 17.42 -10.63
CA ASN A 64 5.53 16.13 -9.96
C ASN A 64 4.84 16.19 -8.60
N PRO A 65 3.78 15.37 -8.35
CA PRO A 65 3.23 15.25 -7.00
C PRO A 65 4.33 14.92 -6.01
N THR A 66 4.47 15.73 -4.94
CA THR A 66 5.65 15.67 -4.09
C THR A 66 5.31 15.28 -2.66
N VAL A 67 6.09 14.32 -2.13
CA VAL A 67 6.15 13.95 -0.72
C VAL A 67 7.48 14.39 -0.15
N VAL A 68 7.47 15.10 0.98
CA VAL A 68 8.66 15.53 1.70
C VAL A 68 8.82 14.72 2.97
N VAL A 69 9.99 14.15 3.17
CA VAL A 69 10.34 13.36 4.35
C VAL A 69 11.55 14.00 5.02
N SER A 70 11.51 14.18 6.32
CA SER A 70 12.67 14.55 7.12
C SER A 70 12.60 13.85 8.48
N HIS A 71 13.71 13.84 9.21
CA HIS A 71 13.76 13.26 10.55
C HIS A 71 12.79 13.96 11.49
N ASP A 72 12.72 15.29 11.44
CA ASP A 72 11.93 16.12 12.32
C ASP A 72 11.20 17.23 11.56
N ILE A 73 9.87 17.15 11.49
CA ILE A 73 8.98 18.18 10.95
C ILE A 73 7.86 18.49 11.92
N PHE A 74 7.38 17.45 12.62
CA PHE A 74 6.22 17.54 13.48
C PHE A 74 6.55 17.11 14.90
N LYS A 75 5.91 17.73 15.88
CA LYS A 75 5.94 17.32 17.29
C LYS A 75 4.55 16.98 17.81
N CYS A 76 4.48 16.05 18.75
CA CYS A 76 3.26 15.75 19.49
C CYS A 76 2.98 16.83 20.52
N SER A 77 1.70 17.08 20.78
CA SER A 77 1.28 17.92 21.90
C SER A 77 1.49 17.20 23.23
N ASP A 78 2.14 17.85 24.18
CA ASP A 78 2.35 17.32 25.55
C ASP A 78 1.04 17.02 26.29
N SER A 79 -0.02 17.72 25.95
CA SER A 79 -1.31 17.65 26.66
C SER A 79 -2.36 16.80 25.94
N ARG A 80 -2.18 16.53 24.65
CA ARG A 80 -3.14 15.82 23.79
C ARG A 80 -2.45 14.80 22.91
N PRO A 81 -2.37 13.54 23.34
CA PRO A 81 -1.78 12.48 22.54
C PRO A 81 -2.40 12.43 21.13
N ASN A 82 -1.57 12.28 20.13
CA ASN A 82 -1.92 12.22 18.69
C ASN A 82 -2.37 13.56 18.04
N GLU A 83 -2.43 14.67 18.77
CA GLU A 83 -2.41 16.00 18.17
C GLU A 83 -0.97 16.40 17.89
N ILE A 84 -0.71 16.79 16.64
CA ILE A 84 0.61 17.24 16.21
C ILE A 84 0.57 18.68 15.72
N SER A 85 1.71 19.35 15.81
CA SER A 85 1.97 20.66 15.22
C SER A 85 3.29 20.61 14.45
N LEU A 86 3.61 21.65 13.70
CA LEU A 86 4.98 21.83 13.22
C LEU A 86 5.91 21.90 14.43
N ASP A 87 7.08 21.27 14.31
CA ASP A 87 8.13 21.48 15.29
C ASP A 87 8.75 22.86 15.08
N ASP A 88 8.42 23.76 16.00
CA ASP A 88 8.88 25.14 16.07
C ASP A 88 9.86 25.38 17.22
N ASP A 89 10.29 24.31 17.92
CA ASP A 89 11.27 24.41 18.99
C ASP A 89 12.66 24.75 18.42
N SER A 90 13.16 25.93 18.80
CA SER A 90 14.45 26.47 18.36
C SER A 90 15.67 25.79 18.98
N GLY A 91 15.47 24.69 19.71
CA GLY A 91 16.46 24.20 20.68
C GLY A 91 17.06 22.85 20.41
N TYR A 92 17.08 22.30 19.19
CA TYR A 92 17.53 20.93 18.96
C TYR A 92 18.99 20.64 19.42
N ASN A 93 19.88 21.62 19.52
CA ASN A 93 21.24 21.43 20.06
C ASN A 93 21.65 22.48 21.09
N GLY A 94 20.70 23.22 21.67
CA GLY A 94 21.05 24.26 22.65
C GLY A 94 21.83 25.44 22.09
N GLU A 95 21.86 25.61 20.77
CA GLU A 95 22.45 26.77 20.13
C GLU A 95 21.46 27.91 20.17
N ALA A 96 21.72 28.86 21.08
CA ALA A 96 20.96 30.09 21.21
C ALA A 96 21.09 30.91 19.92
N GLY A 97 19.99 31.19 19.23
CA GLY A 97 19.96 32.16 18.14
C GLY A 97 19.15 31.84 16.91
N ASP A 98 18.49 30.69 16.86
CA ASP A 98 17.54 30.39 15.79
C ASP A 98 16.11 30.48 16.30
N ASP A 99 15.34 31.44 15.78
CA ASP A 99 13.97 31.69 16.20
C ASP A 99 12.97 30.73 15.50
N GLU A 100 13.46 29.81 14.65
CA GLU A 100 12.62 28.91 13.86
C GLU A 100 13.05 27.44 14.01
N GLY A 101 12.14 26.57 14.43
CA GLY A 101 12.34 25.13 14.49
C GLY A 101 12.43 24.47 13.12
N ALA A 102 12.86 23.21 13.08
CA ALA A 102 13.05 22.43 11.85
C ALA A 102 11.78 22.34 11.00
N GLY A 103 10.64 22.07 11.64
CA GLY A 103 9.35 21.97 10.96
C GLY A 103 8.93 23.28 10.30
N SER A 104 9.11 24.39 11.01
CA SER A 104 8.77 25.73 10.49
C SER A 104 9.66 26.12 9.31
N LYS A 105 10.96 25.81 9.34
CA LYS A 105 11.89 26.05 8.21
C LYS A 105 11.48 25.28 6.96
N ILE A 106 11.20 23.99 7.09
CA ILE A 106 10.74 23.16 5.97
C ILE A 106 9.40 23.69 5.45
N TRP A 107 8.45 23.98 6.33
CA TRP A 107 7.14 24.48 5.95
C TRP A 107 7.20 25.81 5.22
N ASN A 108 8.05 26.73 5.62
CA ASN A 108 8.24 28.04 4.97
C ASN A 108 8.72 27.91 3.51
N ILE A 109 9.37 26.81 3.14
CA ILE A 109 9.66 26.46 1.75
C ILE A 109 8.44 25.77 1.12
N VAL A 110 8.00 24.66 1.70
CA VAL A 110 6.97 23.77 1.16
C VAL A 110 5.68 24.48 0.81
N LYS A 111 5.19 25.38 1.69
CA LYS A 111 3.90 26.08 1.49
C LYS A 111 3.82 26.87 0.17
N ARG A 112 4.96 27.27 -0.40
CA ARG A 112 5.06 28.00 -1.67
C ARG A 112 4.96 27.12 -2.91
N TYR A 113 5.08 25.81 -2.75
CA TYR A 113 5.15 24.83 -3.84
C TYR A 113 3.91 23.94 -3.86
N ASN A 114 3.02 24.23 -4.81
CA ASN A 114 1.73 23.55 -4.89
C ASN A 114 1.81 22.05 -5.13
N GLN A 115 2.90 21.54 -5.72
CA GLN A 115 3.08 20.10 -5.96
C GLN A 115 3.26 19.29 -4.67
N VAL A 116 3.66 19.92 -3.55
CA VAL A 116 3.76 19.20 -2.27
C VAL A 116 2.37 18.97 -1.69
N PHE A 117 2.02 17.71 -1.44
CA PHE A 117 0.72 17.32 -0.89
C PHE A 117 0.83 16.51 0.39
N MET A 118 2.05 16.08 0.76
CA MET A 118 2.30 15.27 1.96
C MET A 118 3.68 15.56 2.54
N MET A 119 3.76 15.58 3.87
CA MET A 119 5.00 15.60 4.64
C MET A 119 5.00 14.49 5.68
N TYR A 120 6.16 13.89 5.94
CA TYR A 120 6.32 12.78 6.87
C TYR A 120 7.55 12.95 7.75
N SER A 121 7.42 12.70 9.05
CA SER A 121 8.56 12.72 9.98
C SER A 121 8.46 11.70 11.11
N GLY A 122 9.56 11.53 11.86
CA GLY A 122 9.68 10.80 13.10
C GLY A 122 10.14 11.72 14.24
N HIS A 123 11.19 11.33 14.94
CA HIS A 123 11.90 11.99 16.02
C HIS A 123 11.07 12.22 17.28
N ASN A 124 9.99 12.98 17.19
CA ASN A 124 9.10 13.25 18.31
C ASN A 124 8.21 12.04 18.58
N HIS A 125 8.30 11.52 19.81
CA HIS A 125 7.71 10.24 20.19
C HIS A 125 6.20 10.24 20.03
N GLY A 126 5.68 9.21 19.38
CA GLY A 126 4.27 9.00 19.16
C GLY A 126 3.88 8.97 17.69
N SER A 127 2.63 9.20 17.44
CA SER A 127 2.06 9.20 16.09
C SER A 127 0.93 10.21 16.01
N GLY A 128 0.81 10.87 14.87
CA GLY A 128 -0.20 11.89 14.68
C GLY A 128 -0.40 12.25 13.22
N GLN A 129 -1.46 13.00 12.98
CA GLN A 129 -1.78 13.51 11.66
C GLN A 129 -2.39 14.90 11.74
N MET A 130 -2.07 15.74 10.77
CA MET A 130 -2.65 17.06 10.62
C MET A 130 -2.81 17.44 9.15
N THR A 131 -3.56 18.47 8.87
CA THR A 131 -3.63 19.07 7.53
C THR A 131 -3.24 20.52 7.61
N LEU A 132 -2.23 20.88 6.86
CA LEU A 132 -1.80 22.25 6.63
C LEU A 132 -2.41 22.76 5.32
N THR A 133 -2.44 24.09 5.16
CA THR A 133 -2.90 24.70 3.90
C THR A 133 -1.76 25.50 3.30
N ASN A 134 -1.39 25.18 2.05
CA ASN A 134 -0.33 25.89 1.34
C ASN A 134 -0.79 27.26 0.81
N ASP A 135 0.12 28.05 0.26
CA ASP A 135 -0.16 29.40 -0.25
C ASP A 135 -1.16 29.41 -1.42
N ALA A 136 -1.32 28.29 -2.13
CA ALA A 136 -2.33 28.11 -3.17
C ALA A 136 -3.72 27.68 -2.64
N GLY A 137 -3.87 27.56 -1.30
CA GLY A 137 -5.12 27.14 -0.66
C GLY A 137 -5.38 25.63 -0.70
N ASN A 138 -4.39 24.82 -1.06
CA ASN A 138 -4.53 23.36 -1.16
C ASN A 138 -4.03 22.67 0.12
N PRO A 139 -4.65 21.52 0.50
CA PRO A 139 -4.25 20.76 1.67
C PRO A 139 -2.90 20.07 1.45
N VAL A 140 -2.09 20.02 2.51
CA VAL A 140 -0.87 19.25 2.67
C VAL A 140 -1.03 18.37 3.90
N LEU A 141 -1.02 17.05 3.71
CA LEU A 141 -1.15 16.07 4.80
C LEU A 141 0.18 15.94 5.54
N GLY A 142 0.19 16.23 6.82
CA GLY A 142 1.30 16.00 7.73
C GLY A 142 1.12 14.73 8.53
N LEU A 143 2.13 13.86 8.56
CA LEU A 143 2.14 12.60 9.29
C LEU A 143 3.38 12.51 10.16
N LEU A 144 3.19 12.14 11.43
CA LEU A 144 4.25 11.82 12.39
C LEU A 144 4.16 10.36 12.79
N SER A 145 5.29 9.66 12.82
CA SER A 145 5.38 8.26 13.25
C SER A 145 6.73 7.98 13.88
N ASP A 146 6.74 7.87 15.21
CA ASP A 146 7.89 7.45 16.00
C ASP A 146 7.46 6.48 17.11
N TYR A 147 7.82 5.22 16.95
CA TYR A 147 7.48 4.14 17.88
C TYR A 147 8.67 3.70 18.73
N GLN A 148 9.83 4.35 18.65
CA GLN A 148 11.08 3.89 19.26
C GLN A 148 10.99 3.70 20.79
N PHE A 149 10.10 4.44 21.47
CA PHE A 149 9.86 4.32 22.91
C PHE A 149 8.65 3.44 23.27
N ALA A 150 7.95 2.89 22.28
CA ALA A 150 6.92 1.90 22.55
C ALA A 150 7.54 0.59 23.04
N TYR A 151 6.68 -0.32 23.54
CA TYR A 151 7.10 -1.61 24.05
C TYR A 151 8.13 -2.30 23.14
N ASN A 152 9.18 -2.85 23.73
CA ASN A 152 10.24 -3.59 23.02
C ASN A 152 10.92 -2.79 21.89
N GLY A 153 11.15 -1.49 22.09
CA GLY A 153 11.80 -0.63 21.12
C GLY A 153 10.96 -0.38 19.88
N GLY A 154 9.63 -0.31 20.05
CA GLY A 154 8.68 -0.04 18.96
C GLY A 154 8.08 -1.28 18.33
N ASN A 155 8.45 -2.47 18.79
CA ASN A 155 7.86 -3.76 18.37
C ASN A 155 7.78 -3.92 16.84
N ALA A 156 8.72 -3.31 16.10
CA ALA A 156 8.79 -3.20 14.65
C ALA A 156 7.52 -2.62 14.01
N PHE A 157 6.81 -1.70 14.69
CA PHE A 157 5.73 -0.96 14.07
C PHE A 157 6.25 -0.03 12.98
N PHE A 158 5.55 0.00 11.87
CA PHE A 158 5.73 0.98 10.81
C PHE A 158 4.37 1.42 10.26
N GLN A 159 4.35 2.59 9.63
CA GLN A 159 3.18 3.07 8.91
C GLN A 159 3.38 2.89 7.40
N TYR A 160 2.32 2.49 6.71
CA TYR A 160 2.25 2.53 5.27
C TYR A 160 1.10 3.40 4.81
N VAL A 161 1.35 4.15 3.75
CA VAL A 161 0.39 5.07 3.15
C VAL A 161 -0.05 4.51 1.80
N GLY A 162 -1.35 4.34 1.63
CA GLY A 162 -1.97 3.92 0.37
C GLY A 162 -2.54 5.13 -0.36
N MET A 163 -2.25 5.25 -1.64
CA MET A 163 -2.84 6.23 -2.55
C MET A 163 -3.81 5.50 -3.48
N ASP A 164 -5.09 5.58 -3.15
CA ASP A 164 -6.16 4.92 -3.90
C ASP A 164 -6.82 5.91 -4.86
N GLU A 165 -6.27 6.02 -6.06
CA GLU A 165 -6.80 6.88 -7.11
C GLU A 165 -8.19 6.44 -7.58
N ALA A 166 -8.50 5.14 -7.50
CA ALA A 166 -9.78 4.61 -7.92
C ALA A 166 -10.93 5.10 -7.02
N ASN A 167 -10.69 5.19 -5.71
CA ASN A 167 -11.69 5.63 -4.75
C ASN A 167 -11.45 7.07 -4.24
N ASN A 168 -10.47 7.78 -4.79
CA ASN A 168 -10.08 9.12 -4.38
C ASN A 168 -9.79 9.21 -2.87
N LYS A 169 -8.91 8.33 -2.38
CA LYS A 169 -8.56 8.24 -0.97
C LYS A 169 -7.06 8.18 -0.76
N ILE A 170 -6.61 8.80 0.32
CA ILE A 170 -5.33 8.48 0.96
C ILE A 170 -5.65 7.71 2.24
N THR A 171 -5.01 6.57 2.42
CA THR A 171 -5.14 5.76 3.62
C THR A 171 -3.80 5.64 4.31
N MET A 172 -3.79 5.50 5.64
CA MET A 172 -2.58 5.17 6.39
C MET A 172 -2.92 4.11 7.43
N ARG A 173 -2.05 3.13 7.60
CA ARG A 173 -2.21 2.04 8.55
C ARG A 173 -0.89 1.75 9.25
N THR A 174 -0.98 1.38 10.52
CA THR A 174 0.17 0.96 11.34
C THR A 174 0.15 -0.55 11.52
N TYR A 175 1.27 -1.19 11.24
CA TYR A 175 1.42 -2.64 11.27
C TYR A 175 2.77 -3.06 11.85
N SER A 176 2.78 -4.19 12.57
CA SER A 176 3.98 -4.84 13.07
C SER A 176 4.16 -6.23 12.45
N PRO A 177 5.09 -6.40 11.52
CA PRO A 177 5.41 -7.73 10.99
C PRO A 177 6.04 -8.64 12.04
N TYR A 178 6.76 -8.06 13.01
CA TYR A 178 7.32 -8.82 14.13
C TYR A 178 6.21 -9.48 14.95
N SER A 179 5.28 -8.68 15.49
CA SER A 179 4.15 -9.22 16.27
C SER A 179 3.30 -10.20 15.46
N ALA A 180 3.10 -9.93 14.16
CA ALA A 180 2.35 -10.83 13.30
C ALA A 180 3.03 -12.20 13.10
N SER A 181 4.36 -12.25 13.15
CA SER A 181 5.13 -13.48 12.98
C SER A 181 5.21 -14.34 14.24
N LEU A 182 4.92 -13.79 15.42
CA LEU A 182 5.01 -14.52 16.67
C LEU A 182 3.90 -15.58 16.78
N PRO A 183 4.23 -16.81 17.22
CA PRO A 183 3.25 -17.81 17.61
C PRO A 183 2.30 -17.26 18.70
N ALA A 184 1.03 -17.60 18.67
CA ALA A 184 0.05 -17.09 19.61
C ALA A 184 0.43 -17.34 21.10
N ALA A 185 1.12 -18.45 21.37
CA ALA A 185 1.57 -18.79 22.74
C ALA A 185 2.75 -17.96 23.24
N GLU A 186 3.45 -17.26 22.36
CA GLU A 186 4.63 -16.43 22.68
C GLU A 186 4.28 -14.94 22.74
N ARG A 187 3.06 -14.54 22.34
CA ARG A 187 2.61 -13.15 22.33
C ARG A 187 2.31 -12.66 23.74
N SER A 188 2.85 -11.50 24.06
CA SER A 188 2.42 -10.71 25.20
C SER A 188 1.18 -9.86 24.85
N PHE A 189 0.62 -9.19 25.85
CA PHE A 189 -0.47 -8.22 25.65
C PHE A 189 -0.11 -7.09 24.67
N PHE A 190 1.17 -6.74 24.59
CA PHE A 190 1.67 -5.65 23.75
C PHE A 190 2.01 -6.10 22.32
N ASP A 191 2.02 -7.40 22.03
CA ASP A 191 2.36 -7.95 20.71
C ASP A 191 1.13 -7.96 19.79
N VAL A 192 0.62 -6.78 19.49
CA VAL A 192 -0.51 -6.59 18.56
C VAL A 192 0.01 -6.39 17.13
N ASN A 193 -0.72 -6.92 16.15
CA ASN A 193 -0.32 -6.85 14.76
C ASN A 193 -0.50 -5.45 14.16
N SER A 194 -1.45 -4.67 14.68
CA SER A 194 -1.79 -3.35 14.15
C SER A 194 -2.20 -2.42 15.27
N LEU A 195 -1.87 -1.15 15.14
CA LEU A 195 -2.39 -0.10 15.98
C LEU A 195 -3.52 0.62 15.23
N THR A 196 -4.52 1.07 16.00
CA THR A 196 -5.70 1.78 15.46
C THR A 196 -5.91 3.11 16.19
N GLY A 197 -6.79 3.93 15.66
CA GLY A 197 -7.10 5.24 16.24
C GLY A 197 -6.32 6.38 15.60
N VAL A 198 -6.52 7.58 16.16
CA VAL A 198 -5.88 8.81 15.68
C VAL A 198 -4.35 8.65 15.68
N GLY A 199 -3.71 9.03 14.60
CA GLY A 199 -2.27 8.89 14.42
C GLY A 199 -1.81 7.50 13.96
N ASN A 200 -2.64 6.46 14.08
CA ASN A 200 -2.30 5.09 13.68
C ASN A 200 -3.12 4.59 12.49
N THR A 201 -4.26 5.22 12.23
CA THR A 201 -5.09 5.00 11.04
C THR A 201 -5.56 6.32 10.47
N TYR A 202 -5.60 6.41 9.14
CA TYR A 202 -6.14 7.55 8.42
C TYR A 202 -6.92 7.07 7.19
N ASP A 203 -8.07 7.67 6.93
CA ASP A 203 -8.88 7.47 5.74
C ASP A 203 -9.40 8.85 5.30
N GLY A 204 -8.65 9.51 4.43
CA GLY A 204 -8.96 10.83 3.93
C GLY A 204 -9.40 10.81 2.47
N SER A 205 -10.41 11.61 2.13
CA SER A 205 -10.77 11.85 0.73
C SER A 205 -9.70 12.71 0.06
N PHE A 206 -9.26 12.29 -1.13
CA PHE A 206 -8.26 13.00 -1.91
C PHE A 206 -8.55 12.82 -3.40
N ASP A 207 -9.04 13.86 -4.04
CA ASP A 207 -9.30 13.86 -5.49
C ASP A 207 -8.01 14.10 -6.25
N PHE A 208 -7.35 12.99 -6.65
CA PHE A 208 -6.06 13.01 -7.34
C PHE A 208 -6.13 13.78 -8.66
N ALA A 209 -7.17 13.56 -9.47
CA ALA A 209 -7.32 14.20 -10.78
C ALA A 209 -7.48 15.72 -10.63
N LYS A 210 -8.26 16.17 -9.65
CA LYS A 210 -8.42 17.58 -9.33
C LYS A 210 -7.15 18.20 -8.77
N ARG A 211 -6.52 17.51 -7.82
CA ARG A 211 -5.33 18.01 -7.10
C ARG A 211 -4.13 18.15 -8.00
N PHE A 212 -3.99 17.23 -8.96
CA PHE A 212 -2.86 17.18 -9.90
C PHE A 212 -3.27 17.56 -11.33
N ALA A 213 -4.36 18.34 -11.48
CA ALA A 213 -4.80 18.83 -12.77
C ALA A 213 -3.68 19.64 -13.45
N GLY A 214 -3.33 19.26 -14.68
CA GLY A 214 -2.26 19.87 -15.46
C GLY A 214 -0.85 19.40 -15.12
N TYR A 215 -0.69 18.41 -14.24
CA TYR A 215 0.60 17.77 -13.99
C TYR A 215 0.97 16.81 -15.12
N GLU A 216 2.26 16.55 -15.25
CA GLU A 216 2.77 15.62 -16.26
C GLU A 216 2.36 14.18 -15.91
N HIS A 217 1.73 13.51 -16.87
CA HIS A 217 1.36 12.12 -16.72
C HIS A 217 2.53 11.20 -17.04
N SER A 218 2.58 10.05 -16.40
CA SER A 218 3.53 9.00 -16.77
C SER A 218 3.13 8.36 -18.10
N SER A 219 4.06 7.64 -18.72
CA SER A 219 3.80 6.93 -19.98
C SER A 219 2.71 5.85 -19.88
N GLY A 220 2.42 5.37 -18.66
CA GLY A 220 1.39 4.40 -18.36
C GLY A 220 0.01 4.97 -18.06
N TYR A 221 -0.15 6.29 -18.10
CA TYR A 221 -1.35 6.98 -17.63
C TYR A 221 -2.66 6.45 -18.21
N ASP A 222 -2.76 6.30 -19.53
CA ASP A 222 -4.00 5.83 -20.19
C ASP A 222 -4.37 4.42 -19.74
N THR A 223 -3.37 3.53 -19.59
CA THR A 223 -3.58 2.18 -19.07
C THR A 223 -4.04 2.24 -17.62
N GLN A 224 -3.43 3.06 -16.80
CA GLN A 224 -3.79 3.23 -15.38
C GLN A 224 -5.20 3.82 -15.23
N GLN A 225 -5.58 4.80 -16.04
CA GLN A 225 -6.95 5.36 -16.04
C GLN A 225 -7.99 4.30 -16.47
N SER A 226 -7.64 3.41 -17.39
CA SER A 226 -8.48 2.28 -17.77
C SER A 226 -8.65 1.30 -16.58
N VAL A 227 -7.59 0.99 -15.85
CA VAL A 227 -7.63 0.17 -14.63
C VAL A 227 -8.51 0.83 -13.56
N ILE A 228 -8.30 2.11 -13.28
CA ILE A 228 -9.09 2.87 -12.30
C ILE A 228 -10.58 2.85 -12.65
N SER A 229 -10.90 3.08 -13.92
CA SER A 229 -12.29 3.07 -14.41
C SER A 229 -12.93 1.68 -14.26
N LEU A 230 -12.18 0.62 -14.56
CA LEU A 230 -12.63 -0.76 -14.38
C LEU A 230 -12.86 -1.10 -12.92
N VAL A 231 -11.93 -0.74 -12.04
CA VAL A 231 -12.07 -0.99 -10.58
C VAL A 231 -13.32 -0.32 -10.04
N ARG A 232 -13.55 0.95 -10.39
CA ARG A 232 -14.76 1.71 -10.01
C ARG A 232 -16.03 1.06 -10.55
N GLY A 233 -16.04 0.73 -11.85
CA GLY A 233 -17.21 0.12 -12.50
C GLY A 233 -17.53 -1.26 -11.93
N ILE A 234 -16.53 -2.11 -11.71
CA ILE A 234 -16.73 -3.43 -11.10
C ILE A 234 -17.16 -3.30 -9.63
N GLY A 235 -16.61 -2.33 -8.90
CA GLY A 235 -17.01 -2.02 -7.52
C GLY A 235 -18.48 -1.59 -7.40
N ALA A 236 -18.99 -0.89 -8.39
CA ALA A 236 -20.39 -0.42 -8.45
C ALA A 236 -21.39 -1.48 -8.93
N LEU A 237 -20.95 -2.64 -9.42
CA LEU A 237 -21.85 -3.70 -9.91
C LEU A 237 -22.84 -4.16 -8.85
N ASN A 238 -24.11 -4.21 -9.24
CA ASN A 238 -25.22 -4.70 -8.43
C ASN A 238 -26.26 -5.38 -9.31
N GLY A 239 -27.31 -5.97 -8.70
CA GLY A 239 -28.36 -6.70 -9.43
C GLY A 239 -29.21 -5.85 -10.40
N GLN A 240 -29.05 -4.53 -10.41
CA GLN A 240 -29.76 -3.60 -11.29
C GLN A 240 -28.84 -2.99 -12.36
N THR A 241 -27.56 -3.32 -12.37
CA THR A 241 -26.63 -2.81 -13.38
C THR A 241 -27.06 -3.25 -14.78
N PRO A 242 -27.21 -2.32 -15.76
CA PRO A 242 -27.63 -2.68 -17.11
C PRO A 242 -26.68 -3.67 -17.78
N ALA A 243 -27.23 -4.66 -18.51
CA ALA A 243 -26.43 -5.66 -19.24
C ALA A 243 -25.43 -5.03 -20.22
N SER A 244 -25.76 -3.89 -20.82
CA SER A 244 -24.86 -3.12 -21.68
C SER A 244 -23.61 -2.63 -20.96
N GLU A 245 -23.78 -2.14 -19.73
CA GLU A 245 -22.66 -1.67 -18.88
C GLU A 245 -21.78 -2.84 -18.45
N VAL A 246 -22.38 -3.95 -18.00
CA VAL A 246 -21.63 -5.19 -17.68
C VAL A 246 -20.80 -5.66 -18.86
N ARG A 247 -21.35 -5.60 -20.09
CA ARG A 247 -20.63 -5.96 -21.30
C ARG A 247 -19.49 -5.01 -21.60
N GLN A 248 -19.68 -3.70 -21.39
CA GLN A 248 -18.62 -2.71 -21.60
C GLN A 248 -17.44 -2.96 -20.64
N LEU A 249 -17.70 -3.18 -19.36
CA LEU A 249 -16.66 -3.51 -18.38
C LEU A 249 -15.92 -4.80 -18.74
N TYR A 250 -16.65 -5.85 -19.15
CA TYR A 250 -16.06 -7.11 -19.56
C TYR A 250 -15.14 -6.95 -20.78
N THR A 251 -15.58 -6.19 -21.80
CA THR A 251 -14.79 -5.90 -23.00
C THR A 251 -13.56 -5.06 -22.66
N ALA A 252 -13.72 -4.05 -21.79
CA ALA A 252 -12.62 -3.19 -21.36
C ALA A 252 -11.56 -3.99 -20.58
N LEU A 253 -11.96 -4.89 -19.67
CA LEU A 253 -11.01 -5.78 -18.98
C LEU A 253 -10.29 -6.69 -19.98
N ALA A 254 -11.01 -7.26 -20.95
CA ALA A 254 -10.42 -8.13 -21.96
C ALA A 254 -9.38 -7.43 -22.84
N ALA A 255 -9.51 -6.13 -23.05
CA ALA A 255 -8.63 -5.32 -23.88
C ALA A 255 -7.30 -4.94 -23.17
N LEU A 256 -7.21 -5.09 -21.84
CA LEU A 256 -5.97 -4.77 -21.13
C LEU A 256 -4.85 -5.77 -21.47
N PRO A 257 -3.57 -5.35 -21.34
CA PRO A 257 -2.43 -6.27 -21.41
C PRO A 257 -2.55 -7.41 -20.37
N ASP A 258 -2.04 -8.62 -20.69
CA ASP A 258 -2.22 -9.80 -19.84
C ASP A 258 -1.64 -9.65 -18.43
N ASN A 259 -0.49 -9.01 -18.29
CA ASN A 259 0.13 -8.70 -17.01
C ASN A 259 -0.70 -7.73 -16.16
N VAL A 260 -1.48 -6.86 -16.78
CA VAL A 260 -2.41 -5.94 -16.10
C VAL A 260 -3.70 -6.66 -15.74
N LYS A 261 -4.26 -7.47 -16.66
CA LYS A 261 -5.45 -8.30 -16.39
C LYS A 261 -5.26 -9.23 -15.19
N ALA A 262 -4.06 -9.80 -15.04
CA ALA A 262 -3.75 -10.68 -13.91
C ALA A 262 -3.93 -10.01 -12.53
N GLN A 263 -3.84 -8.70 -12.44
CA GLN A 263 -4.04 -7.95 -11.20
C GLN A 263 -5.50 -7.93 -10.72
N PHE A 264 -6.45 -8.21 -11.63
CA PHE A 264 -7.87 -8.30 -11.29
C PHE A 264 -8.25 -9.65 -10.64
N GLY A 265 -7.32 -10.58 -10.58
CA GLY A 265 -7.47 -11.89 -9.96
C GLY A 265 -8.08 -12.95 -10.89
N ASP A 266 -8.36 -14.13 -10.32
CA ASP A 266 -8.92 -15.26 -11.08
C ASP A 266 -10.43 -15.03 -11.32
N PRO A 267 -10.91 -15.13 -12.59
CA PRO A 267 -12.33 -15.04 -12.90
C PRO A 267 -13.21 -16.12 -12.23
N SER A 268 -12.64 -17.22 -11.77
CA SER A 268 -13.35 -18.27 -11.02
C SER A 268 -13.48 -17.97 -9.53
N ASP A 269 -12.70 -17.03 -9.00
CA ASP A 269 -12.74 -16.59 -7.60
C ASP A 269 -13.75 -15.44 -7.45
N SER A 270 -14.89 -15.70 -6.84
CA SER A 270 -15.94 -14.71 -6.59
C SER A 270 -15.51 -13.54 -5.69
N GLY A 271 -14.42 -13.68 -4.93
CA GLY A 271 -13.81 -12.62 -4.12
C GLY A 271 -12.95 -11.66 -4.94
N SER A 272 -12.49 -12.08 -6.12
CA SER A 272 -11.68 -11.23 -7.00
C SER A 272 -12.53 -10.26 -7.82
N LEU A 273 -11.90 -9.17 -8.32
CA LEU A 273 -12.59 -8.24 -9.23
C LEU A 273 -12.97 -8.92 -10.54
N ALA A 274 -12.09 -9.75 -11.11
CA ALA A 274 -12.40 -10.51 -12.32
C ALA A 274 -13.55 -11.49 -12.12
N GLY A 275 -13.61 -12.18 -10.97
CA GLY A 275 -14.69 -13.10 -10.63
C GLY A 275 -16.02 -12.41 -10.41
N ARG A 276 -16.04 -11.26 -9.75
CA ARG A 276 -17.26 -10.43 -9.60
C ARG A 276 -17.81 -10.01 -10.97
N LEU A 277 -16.94 -9.55 -11.87
CA LEU A 277 -17.34 -9.17 -13.22
C LEU A 277 -17.81 -10.38 -14.04
N ALA A 278 -17.12 -11.53 -13.94
CA ALA A 278 -17.52 -12.76 -14.61
C ALA A 278 -18.89 -13.26 -14.14
N ALA A 279 -19.16 -13.22 -12.84
CA ALA A 279 -20.47 -13.54 -12.28
C ALA A 279 -21.57 -12.63 -12.80
N ALA A 280 -21.35 -11.31 -12.81
CA ALA A 280 -22.29 -10.33 -13.35
C ALA A 280 -22.52 -10.55 -14.86
N TYR A 281 -21.48 -10.85 -15.62
CA TYR A 281 -21.57 -11.12 -17.05
C TYR A 281 -22.41 -12.38 -17.34
N ASN A 282 -22.14 -13.48 -16.63
CA ASN A 282 -22.89 -14.74 -16.78
C ASN A 282 -24.37 -14.58 -16.39
N ALA A 283 -24.66 -13.76 -15.39
CA ALA A 283 -26.03 -13.44 -15.00
C ALA A 283 -26.76 -12.60 -16.06
N ALA A 284 -26.06 -11.63 -16.66
CA ALA A 284 -26.62 -10.77 -17.70
C ALA A 284 -26.75 -11.46 -19.07
N PHE A 285 -25.91 -12.46 -19.34
CA PHE A 285 -25.82 -13.22 -20.61
C PHE A 285 -25.74 -14.71 -20.34
N PRO A 286 -26.82 -15.36 -19.83
CA PRO A 286 -26.81 -16.78 -19.57
C PRO A 286 -26.58 -17.56 -20.86
N LYS A 287 -25.72 -18.59 -20.79
CA LYS A 287 -25.56 -19.52 -21.91
C LYS A 287 -26.90 -20.23 -22.15
N PRO A 288 -27.34 -20.40 -23.41
CA PRO A 288 -28.50 -21.23 -23.70
C PRO A 288 -28.30 -22.63 -23.11
N GLU A 289 -29.27 -23.09 -22.34
CA GLU A 289 -29.26 -24.49 -21.89
C GLU A 289 -29.21 -25.37 -23.14
N GLN A 290 -28.18 -26.20 -23.23
CA GLN A 290 -28.09 -27.22 -24.26
C GLN A 290 -29.24 -28.22 -24.01
N PRO A 291 -30.14 -28.47 -24.96
CA PRO A 291 -31.23 -29.42 -24.72
C PRO A 291 -30.63 -30.76 -24.29
N ASP A 292 -31.08 -31.24 -23.14
CA ASP A 292 -30.73 -32.60 -22.69
C ASP A 292 -31.09 -33.58 -23.80
N THR A 293 -30.09 -34.05 -24.56
CA THR A 293 -30.23 -35.20 -25.43
C THR A 293 -30.33 -36.44 -24.56
N LYS A 294 -31.54 -36.67 -24.03
CA LYS A 294 -31.89 -37.95 -23.41
C LYS A 294 -31.70 -39.00 -24.46
N PRO A 295 -30.85 -40.05 -24.27
CA PRO A 295 -30.77 -41.15 -25.20
C PRO A 295 -32.14 -41.79 -25.29
N GLY A 296 -32.75 -41.75 -26.48
CA GLY A 296 -34.05 -42.38 -26.73
C GLY A 296 -33.98 -43.85 -26.36
N ALA A 297 -34.96 -44.28 -25.55
CA ALA A 297 -35.22 -45.70 -25.26
C ALA A 297 -35.53 -46.42 -26.56
N GLY A 298 -34.55 -47.07 -27.13
CA GLY A 298 -34.69 -47.97 -28.26
C GLY A 298 -35.44 -49.21 -27.79
N ASN A 299 -36.63 -49.38 -28.33
CA ASN A 299 -37.48 -50.55 -28.20
C ASN A 299 -36.76 -51.76 -28.87
N GLN A 300 -36.24 -52.71 -28.11
CA GLN A 300 -35.82 -54.00 -28.61
C GLN A 300 -36.82 -55.07 -28.16
N THR A 301 -37.63 -55.45 -29.09
CA THR A 301 -38.37 -56.69 -29.08
C THR A 301 -37.44 -57.82 -29.54
N GLY A 302 -37.33 -58.89 -28.73
CA GLY A 302 -37.24 -60.27 -29.17
C GLY A 302 -35.91 -60.91 -29.32
N SER A 303 -35.60 -61.89 -28.55
CA SER A 303 -35.51 -63.30 -28.77
C SER A 303 -34.43 -63.97 -27.94
N GLN A 304 -34.88 -64.90 -27.14
CA GLN A 304 -34.35 -66.17 -26.58
C GLN A 304 -32.94 -66.66 -26.95
N GLY A 305 -32.26 -67.21 -25.93
CA GLY A 305 -31.26 -68.23 -26.03
C GLY A 305 -30.15 -68.17 -24.98
N GLY A 306 -30.26 -68.77 -23.85
CA GLY A 306 -29.81 -70.06 -23.44
C GLY A 306 -28.38 -70.08 -22.83
N HIS A 307 -28.40 -70.63 -21.61
CA HIS A 307 -27.32 -71.38 -20.91
C HIS A 307 -26.27 -70.59 -20.09
N GLN A 308 -26.42 -70.79 -18.79
CA GLN A 308 -25.66 -71.64 -17.84
C GLN A 308 -24.22 -71.14 -17.48
N GLY A 309 -24.09 -70.94 -16.17
CA GLY A 309 -22.99 -71.62 -15.47
C GLY A 309 -22.15 -70.77 -14.57
N GLY A 310 -22.27 -71.03 -13.28
CA GLY A 310 -21.13 -71.10 -12.36
C GLY A 310 -20.91 -69.90 -11.39
N GLN A 311 -21.52 -69.97 -10.23
CA GLN A 311 -20.91 -70.24 -8.91
C GLN A 311 -19.77 -69.34 -8.48
N SER A 312 -20.06 -68.60 -7.47
CA SER A 312 -19.72 -68.70 -6.03
C SER A 312 -18.41 -68.00 -5.62
N GLY A 313 -18.51 -67.31 -4.49
CA GLY A 313 -17.37 -66.97 -3.65
C GLY A 313 -17.64 -65.76 -2.73
N SER A 314 -18.33 -66.06 -1.63
CA SER A 314 -18.37 -65.23 -0.41
C SER A 314 -17.00 -65.13 0.26
N GLN A 315 -16.74 -64.05 0.97
CA GLN A 315 -16.32 -63.98 2.40
C GLN A 315 -15.86 -62.54 2.68
N GLN A 316 -16.53 -61.87 3.54
CA GLN A 316 -16.32 -61.61 4.98
C GLN A 316 -14.88 -61.51 5.45
N GLY A 317 -14.62 -60.40 6.18
CA GLY A 317 -13.51 -60.29 7.14
C GLY A 317 -13.02 -58.88 7.34
N GLN A 318 -13.52 -58.21 8.28
CA GLN A 318 -13.02 -57.93 9.63
C GLN A 318 -12.11 -56.71 9.80
N LYS A 319 -12.55 -55.91 10.80
CA LYS A 319 -11.95 -54.82 11.55
C LYS A 319 -10.42 -54.84 11.69
N GLY A 320 -9.86 -53.62 11.68
CA GLY A 320 -8.54 -53.33 12.21
C GLY A 320 -8.43 -51.85 12.59
N ASP A 321 -8.46 -51.60 13.88
CA ASP A 321 -8.15 -50.29 14.48
C ASP A 321 -6.68 -49.95 14.27
N GLY A 322 -6.41 -48.70 13.85
CA GLY A 322 -5.04 -48.20 13.71
C GLY A 322 -4.98 -46.71 13.88
N HIS A 323 -4.62 -46.25 15.09
CA HIS A 323 -4.25 -44.86 15.39
C HIS A 323 -3.09 -44.40 14.50
N GLY A 324 -3.32 -43.39 13.69
CA GLY A 324 -2.29 -42.65 12.98
C GLY A 324 -2.47 -41.19 13.20
N LYS A 325 -1.57 -40.60 14.03
CA LYS A 325 -1.43 -39.15 14.17
C LYS A 325 -1.05 -38.55 12.83
N GLY A 326 -1.96 -37.85 12.21
CA GLY A 326 -1.69 -36.99 11.05
C GLY A 326 -1.38 -35.58 11.55
N GLN A 327 -0.12 -35.21 11.43
CA GLN A 327 0.33 -33.83 11.53
C GLN A 327 -0.26 -33.07 10.33
N THR A 328 -1.21 -32.16 10.60
CA THR A 328 -1.62 -31.18 9.62
C THR A 328 -0.64 -30.04 9.65
N ASN A 329 0.19 -29.92 8.63
CA ASN A 329 0.91 -28.71 8.31
C ASN A 329 -0.12 -27.61 8.02
N ALA A 330 -0.31 -26.71 8.96
CA ALA A 330 -0.96 -25.44 8.70
C ALA A 330 0.01 -24.62 7.85
N GLY A 331 -0.33 -24.41 6.61
CA GLY A 331 0.27 -23.37 5.77
C GLY A 331 0.00 -21.99 6.37
N PRO A 332 0.74 -20.96 5.97
CA PRO A 332 0.55 -19.61 6.49
C PRO A 332 -0.91 -19.20 6.24
N GLU A 333 -1.63 -18.91 7.32
CA GLU A 333 -2.96 -18.33 7.24
C GLU A 333 -2.90 -17.06 6.41
N ALA A 334 -3.65 -17.07 5.32
CA ALA A 334 -3.91 -15.88 4.52
C ALA A 334 -4.42 -14.77 5.45
N MET A 335 -3.85 -13.57 5.31
CA MET A 335 -4.32 -12.38 6.01
C MET A 335 -5.85 -12.34 5.95
N ALA A 336 -6.49 -12.33 7.11
CA ALA A 336 -7.94 -12.25 7.21
C ALA A 336 -8.40 -11.03 6.41
N SER A 337 -9.02 -11.26 5.28
CA SER A 337 -9.72 -10.29 4.48
C SER A 337 -10.91 -9.81 5.30
N THR A 338 -10.72 -8.75 6.07
CA THR A 338 -11.85 -7.89 6.41
C THR A 338 -12.22 -7.23 5.09
N GLY A 339 -13.42 -7.56 4.57
CA GLY A 339 -13.90 -7.18 3.24
C GLY A 339 -13.82 -5.68 2.94
N ALA A 340 -12.62 -5.25 2.60
CA ALA A 340 -12.34 -4.00 1.95
C ALA A 340 -11.93 -4.35 0.53
N ASP A 341 -12.69 -3.86 -0.44
CA ASP A 341 -12.40 -3.97 -1.85
C ASP A 341 -10.93 -3.63 -2.12
N VAL A 342 -10.17 -4.62 -2.58
CA VAL A 342 -8.75 -4.44 -2.90
C VAL A 342 -8.68 -3.80 -4.28
N ALA A 343 -8.82 -2.47 -4.32
CA ALA A 343 -8.32 -1.71 -5.46
C ALA A 343 -6.80 -1.91 -5.53
N PRO A 344 -6.15 -1.87 -6.71
CA PRO A 344 -4.71 -1.91 -6.79
C PRO A 344 -4.14 -0.72 -6.00
N ILE A 345 -3.73 -0.99 -4.77
CA ILE A 345 -3.11 0.00 -3.90
C ILE A 345 -1.67 0.07 -4.33
N VAL A 346 -1.26 1.19 -4.90
CA VAL A 346 0.17 1.49 -5.03
C VAL A 346 0.70 1.78 -3.63
N VAL A 347 1.22 0.76 -2.99
CA VAL A 347 1.92 0.90 -1.71
C VAL A 347 3.30 1.46 -2.04
N ILE A 348 3.46 2.76 -1.89
CA ILE A 348 4.81 3.34 -1.81
C ILE A 348 5.33 2.92 -0.43
N ALA A 349 6.03 1.79 -0.39
CA ALA A 349 6.69 1.35 0.82
C ALA A 349 7.83 2.34 1.12
N MET A 350 7.60 3.28 2.01
CA MET A 350 8.65 4.17 2.55
C MET A 350 9.71 3.40 3.37
N MET A 351 9.69 2.07 3.34
CA MET A 351 10.65 1.19 4.03
C MET A 351 12.10 1.38 3.59
N THR A 352 12.36 1.88 2.38
CA THR A 352 13.72 1.97 1.86
C THR A 352 14.55 3.10 2.48
N ILE A 353 13.94 4.08 3.11
CA ILE A 353 14.63 5.26 3.62
C ILE A 353 15.16 5.05 5.05
N LEU A 354 14.47 4.27 5.88
CA LEU A 354 14.93 3.98 7.25
C LEU A 354 16.01 2.88 7.32
N LEU A 355 16.03 1.92 6.40
CA LEU A 355 17.05 0.86 6.35
C LEU A 355 18.44 1.37 5.94
N ALA A 356 18.53 2.42 5.13
CA ALA A 356 19.81 3.01 4.74
C ALA A 356 20.49 3.73 5.92
N GLY A 357 19.74 4.36 6.83
CA GLY A 357 20.26 5.00 8.03
C GLY A 357 20.80 4.01 9.06
N VAL A 358 20.14 2.87 9.27
CA VAL A 358 20.54 1.85 10.22
C VAL A 358 21.77 1.06 9.75
N LEU A 359 21.90 0.79 8.45
CA LEU A 359 23.08 0.08 7.90
C LEU A 359 24.37 0.92 7.97
N VAL A 360 24.27 2.23 7.89
CA VAL A 360 25.43 3.14 8.03
C VAL A 360 25.91 3.22 9.49
N LEU A 361 25.01 3.14 10.47
CA LEU A 361 25.35 3.13 11.90
C LEU A 361 26.06 1.83 12.31
N ILE A 362 25.60 0.67 11.84
CA ILE A 362 26.22 -0.64 12.16
C ILE A 362 27.64 -0.73 11.55
N LYS A 363 27.88 -0.12 10.38
CA LYS A 363 29.22 -0.12 9.76
C LYS A 363 30.21 0.80 10.46
N ARG A 364 29.74 1.79 11.22
CA ARG A 364 30.60 2.75 11.93
C ARG A 364 31.09 2.22 13.29
N GLU A 365 30.34 1.36 13.95
CA GLU A 365 30.79 0.75 15.22
C GLU A 365 31.88 -0.32 15.04
N HIS A 366 31.99 -0.97 13.89
CA HIS A 366 33.04 -1.95 13.61
C HIS A 366 34.41 -1.34 13.24
N HIS A 367 34.50 -0.02 13.05
CA HIS A 367 35.78 0.65 12.75
C HIS A 367 36.43 1.34 13.95
N LEU A 368 35.84 1.28 15.15
CA LEU A 368 36.40 1.89 16.36
C LEU A 368 36.95 0.88 17.38
N SER A 369 37.06 -0.41 17.03
CA SER A 369 37.63 -1.46 17.86
C SER A 369 38.83 -2.15 17.19
N HIS A 370 39.79 -1.37 16.71
CA HIS A 370 41.16 -1.83 16.44
C HIS A 370 42.15 -0.69 16.73
#